data_d089612b5b363efc3540f6c79b0f5676
#
_entry.id   d089612b5b363efc3540f6c79b0f5676
#
_cell.length_a   1.000
_cell.length_b   1.000
_cell.length_c   1.000
_cell.angle_alpha   90.00
_cell.angle_beta   90.00
_cell.angle_gamma   90.00
#
_symmetry.space_group_name_H-M   'P 1'
#
loop_
_entity.id
_entity.type
_entity.pdbx_description
1 polymer ?
#
loop_
_entity_poly.entity_id
_entity_poly.type
_entity_poly.pdbx_seq_one_letter_code
_entity_poly.pdbx_strand_id
1 'polypeptide(L)'
;MEIEIEKEIEIEKEIVHYTDENGTVKYGAYQVIESTGWVSVVVADEPEVMTEINAIRTTGVMVSAIVAVVILVLGGLFAKAITRPIGTITDVINQTGKLDFSGSHALDKVVKNKDETGTMARAVVRMEDSLKDLVGRISDTSVELETHASKLKDITVKIDSANADNSATSEELAASMQETSATTDLIAEHTTDIKENADEIAEEARTGVEKAKETSLKATEVRKRTVDARNKTEKIYLEINDEGQEALEQAKAVEKVNQLASAIQDIASQTNLLSLNASIEAARAGEAGRGFAVVASEIGSLANQSSDTVSDIMEIVDEVQASVKAMSDCLQRTLDYIATDIKSDYDTFLDLADNYQEDAQGFSTAMSEIYEKISTLQEATAEISASVDQISETVGEAANAVTTVAEKATDVANLSDGVVQVVNETQENSVELKDIKDSFTL
;
A
#
# COMPACT_ATOMS: atom_id res chain seq x y z
N MET A 1 -45.14 -10.33 -46.60
CA MET A 1 -44.26 -10.30 -45.43
C MET A 1 -45.17 -10.14 -44.23
N GLU A 2 -45.50 -11.27 -43.62
CA GLU A 2 -46.33 -11.34 -42.44
C GLU A 2 -45.59 -10.73 -41.27
N ILE A 3 -46.19 -9.78 -40.60
CA ILE A 3 -45.70 -9.26 -39.30
C ILE A 3 -46.68 -9.77 -38.25
N GLU A 4 -46.25 -10.74 -37.48
CA GLU A 4 -46.91 -11.21 -36.28
C GLU A 4 -46.81 -10.10 -35.21
N ILE A 5 -47.96 -9.55 -34.83
CA ILE A 5 -48.03 -8.57 -33.73
C ILE A 5 -48.86 -9.19 -32.62
N GLU A 6 -48.19 -9.76 -31.62
CA GLU A 6 -48.77 -10.05 -30.31
C GLU A 6 -48.16 -9.13 -29.25
N LYS A 7 -48.91 -8.13 -28.87
CA LYS A 7 -48.94 -7.61 -27.49
C LYS A 7 -49.90 -6.41 -27.40
N GLU A 8 -50.83 -6.46 -26.49
CA GLU A 8 -51.70 -5.35 -26.05
C GLU A 8 -50.83 -4.11 -25.70
N ILE A 9 -51.04 -3.06 -26.47
CA ILE A 9 -50.47 -1.74 -26.19
C ILE A 9 -51.65 -0.79 -26.05
N GLU A 10 -51.80 -0.17 -24.87
CA GLU A 10 -52.74 0.92 -24.58
C GLU A 10 -52.31 2.12 -25.47
N ILE A 11 -53.18 2.45 -26.44
CA ILE A 11 -52.88 3.44 -27.47
C ILE A 11 -53.53 4.76 -27.13
N GLU A 12 -52.75 5.75 -26.74
CA GLU A 12 -53.18 7.15 -26.86
C GLU A 12 -53.22 7.53 -28.35
N LYS A 13 -54.42 7.84 -28.89
CA LYS A 13 -54.61 7.99 -30.32
C LYS A 13 -54.42 9.41 -30.79
N GLU A 14 -53.34 9.67 -31.49
CA GLU A 14 -53.19 10.86 -32.33
C GLU A 14 -53.43 10.52 -33.82
N ILE A 15 -54.39 11.19 -34.47
CA ILE A 15 -54.73 10.99 -35.86
C ILE A 15 -53.99 12.00 -36.75
N VAL A 16 -53.15 11.53 -37.65
CA VAL A 16 -52.34 12.32 -38.55
C VAL A 16 -52.79 12.11 -40.00
N HIS A 17 -52.82 13.17 -40.76
CA HIS A 17 -53.05 13.10 -42.23
C HIS A 17 -51.73 13.09 -42.97
N TYR A 18 -51.52 12.17 -43.85
CA TYR A 18 -50.39 12.23 -44.76
C TYR A 18 -50.76 11.71 -46.16
N THR A 19 -50.02 12.15 -47.15
CA THR A 19 -50.14 11.65 -48.52
C THR A 19 -49.05 10.65 -48.80
N ASP A 20 -49.43 9.42 -49.22
CA ASP A 20 -48.43 8.39 -49.56
C ASP A 20 -47.73 8.71 -50.90
N GLU A 21 -46.72 7.94 -51.23
CA GLU A 21 -45.94 8.10 -52.49
C GLU A 21 -46.78 7.98 -53.77
N ASN A 22 -48.01 7.50 -53.68
CA ASN A 22 -48.96 7.35 -54.78
C ASN A 22 -49.99 8.48 -54.85
N GLY A 23 -49.85 9.49 -53.99
CA GLY A 23 -50.76 10.62 -53.98
C GLY A 23 -52.07 10.40 -53.27
N THR A 24 -52.20 9.30 -52.49
CA THR A 24 -53.44 8.98 -51.75
C THR A 24 -53.32 9.56 -50.34
N VAL A 25 -54.30 10.38 -49.93
CA VAL A 25 -54.40 10.90 -48.58
C VAL A 25 -54.82 9.78 -47.62
N LYS A 26 -54.04 9.61 -46.53
CA LYS A 26 -54.27 8.60 -45.50
C LYS A 26 -54.39 9.21 -44.11
N TYR A 27 -55.21 8.61 -43.27
CA TYR A 27 -55.32 8.89 -41.87
C TYR A 27 -54.47 7.91 -41.10
N GLY A 28 -53.56 8.40 -40.28
CA GLY A 28 -52.68 7.55 -39.48
C GLY A 28 -52.77 7.92 -38.01
N ALA A 29 -52.72 6.89 -37.17
CA ALA A 29 -52.48 7.08 -35.73
C ALA A 29 -51.10 6.51 -35.41
N TYR A 30 -50.28 7.19 -34.65
CA TYR A 30 -48.95 6.73 -34.28
C TYR A 30 -48.77 6.74 -32.75
N GLN A 31 -47.91 5.85 -32.32
CA GLN A 31 -47.49 5.76 -30.94
C GLN A 31 -45.96 5.50 -30.86
N VAL A 32 -45.31 6.23 -30.01
CA VAL A 32 -43.89 6.06 -29.75
C VAL A 32 -43.70 5.04 -28.63
N ILE A 33 -42.89 4.03 -28.84
CA ILE A 33 -42.53 3.00 -27.88
C ILE A 33 -41.29 3.51 -27.12
N GLU A 34 -41.43 3.98 -25.91
CA GLU A 34 -40.38 4.63 -25.12
C GLU A 34 -39.14 3.75 -24.87
N SER A 35 -39.29 2.41 -24.92
CA SER A 35 -38.18 1.47 -24.65
C SER A 35 -37.25 1.21 -25.84
N THR A 36 -37.69 1.52 -27.07
CA THR A 36 -36.95 1.18 -28.27
C THR A 36 -36.85 2.30 -29.31
N GLY A 37 -37.55 3.42 -29.10
CA GLY A 37 -37.58 4.53 -30.06
C GLY A 37 -38.33 4.27 -31.34
N TRP A 38 -39.12 3.19 -31.39
CA TRP A 38 -39.88 2.80 -32.57
C TRP A 38 -41.26 3.46 -32.58
N VAL A 39 -41.69 3.88 -33.76
CA VAL A 39 -43.03 4.45 -33.96
C VAL A 39 -43.87 3.41 -34.71
N SER A 40 -45.01 3.05 -34.11
CA SER A 40 -46.06 2.25 -34.78
C SER A 40 -47.10 3.18 -35.40
N VAL A 41 -47.37 3.02 -36.65
CA VAL A 41 -48.38 3.82 -37.42
C VAL A 41 -49.46 2.91 -37.94
N VAL A 42 -50.72 3.16 -37.60
CA VAL A 42 -51.89 2.51 -38.20
C VAL A 42 -52.50 3.50 -39.19
N VAL A 43 -52.68 3.02 -40.41
CA VAL A 43 -53.10 3.87 -41.53
C VAL A 43 -54.42 3.37 -42.12
N ALA A 44 -55.36 4.30 -42.36
CA ALA A 44 -56.59 4.03 -43.14
C ALA A 44 -56.67 4.93 -44.34
N ASP A 45 -57.12 4.44 -45.48
CA ASP A 45 -57.23 5.20 -46.71
C ASP A 45 -58.44 6.13 -46.66
N GLU A 46 -58.24 7.45 -47.03
CA GLU A 46 -59.32 8.44 -47.09
C GLU A 46 -60.56 7.98 -47.91
N PRO A 47 -60.41 7.23 -49.02
CA PRO A 47 -61.57 6.73 -49.76
C PRO A 47 -62.47 5.77 -48.97
N GLU A 48 -61.92 5.00 -48.01
CA GLU A 48 -62.69 4.04 -47.23
C GLU A 48 -63.51 4.71 -46.13
N VAL A 49 -62.99 5.80 -45.54
CA VAL A 49 -63.71 6.61 -44.52
C VAL A 49 -64.76 7.51 -45.17
N MET A 50 -64.56 7.90 -46.42
CA MET A 50 -65.47 8.84 -47.15
C MET A 50 -66.59 8.11 -47.94
N THR A 51 -66.56 6.78 -48.02
CA THR A 51 -67.49 6.00 -48.80
C THR A 51 -68.94 6.14 -48.28
N GLU A 52 -69.15 6.20 -46.97
CA GLU A 52 -70.48 6.38 -46.32
C GLU A 52 -71.04 7.82 -46.54
N ILE A 53 -70.18 8.85 -46.58
CA ILE A 53 -70.60 10.23 -46.85
C ILE A 53 -71.09 10.41 -48.28
N ASN A 54 -70.42 9.76 -49.23
CA ASN A 54 -70.82 9.81 -50.63
C ASN A 54 -72.12 9.03 -50.91
N ALA A 55 -72.37 7.95 -50.16
CA ALA A 55 -73.64 7.22 -50.26
C ALA A 55 -74.86 8.06 -49.76
N ILE A 56 -74.68 8.87 -48.70
CA ILE A 56 -75.69 9.79 -48.16
C ILE A 56 -75.93 10.91 -49.17
N ARG A 57 -74.91 11.40 -49.87
CA ARG A 57 -75.01 12.44 -50.89
C ARG A 57 -75.79 12.00 -52.13
N THR A 58 -75.55 10.76 -52.62
CA THR A 58 -76.21 10.25 -53.80
C THR A 58 -77.71 9.95 -53.54
N THR A 59 -78.02 9.42 -52.38
CA THR A 59 -79.43 9.11 -51.99
C THR A 59 -80.24 10.40 -51.81
N GLY A 60 -79.64 11.46 -51.22
CA GLY A 60 -80.32 12.74 -51.03
C GLY A 60 -80.69 13.45 -52.37
N VAL A 61 -79.82 13.35 -53.37
CA VAL A 61 -80.10 13.92 -54.71
C VAL A 61 -81.22 13.22 -55.44
N MET A 62 -81.31 11.90 -55.31
CA MET A 62 -82.37 11.13 -55.99
C MET A 62 -83.73 11.36 -55.36
N VAL A 63 -83.82 11.43 -54.09
CA VAL A 63 -85.09 11.74 -53.37
C VAL A 63 -85.57 13.17 -53.71
N SER A 64 -84.66 14.13 -53.82
CA SER A 64 -85.00 15.50 -54.22
C SER A 64 -85.55 15.65 -55.65
N ALA A 65 -85.03 14.84 -56.55
CA ALA A 65 -85.50 14.89 -57.96
C ALA A 65 -86.93 14.34 -58.13
N ILE A 66 -87.28 13.29 -57.34
CA ILE A 66 -88.64 12.69 -57.37
C ILE A 66 -89.64 13.70 -56.73
N VAL A 67 -89.28 14.29 -55.62
CA VAL A 67 -90.09 15.24 -54.93
C VAL A 67 -90.24 16.54 -55.77
N ALA A 68 -89.25 16.98 -56.50
CA ALA A 68 -89.33 18.13 -57.43
C ALA A 68 -90.35 17.94 -58.57
N VAL A 69 -90.49 16.74 -59.07
CA VAL A 69 -91.51 16.43 -60.14
C VAL A 69 -92.93 16.47 -59.53
N VAL A 70 -93.12 16.03 -58.30
CA VAL A 70 -94.40 16.11 -57.62
C VAL A 70 -94.74 17.49 -57.21
N ILE A 71 -93.77 18.30 -56.88
CA ILE A 71 -93.88 19.68 -56.40
C ILE A 71 -94.09 20.67 -57.58
N LEU A 72 -93.56 20.32 -58.79
CA LEU A 72 -93.85 21.11 -60.05
C LEU A 72 -95.34 21.23 -60.34
N VAL A 73 -96.17 20.37 -59.80
CA VAL A 73 -97.61 20.32 -60.02
C VAL A 73 -98.40 21.07 -58.93
N LEU A 74 -97.93 21.23 -57.77
CA LEU A 74 -98.60 21.83 -56.65
C LEU A 74 -98.15 23.23 -56.24
N GLY A 75 -97.51 23.92 -57.17
CA GLY A 75 -97.25 25.36 -57.01
C GLY A 75 -96.11 25.86 -56.18
N GLY A 76 -95.49 26.86 -56.65
CA GLY A 76 -94.25 27.57 -56.18
C GLY A 76 -94.11 27.96 -54.72
N LEU A 77 -94.97 27.43 -53.84
CA LEU A 77 -94.89 27.79 -52.40
C LEU A 77 -94.03 26.74 -51.62
N PHE A 78 -94.01 25.48 -52.06
CA PHE A 78 -93.19 24.46 -51.34
C PHE A 78 -91.71 24.45 -51.73
N ALA A 79 -91.40 24.79 -53.00
CA ALA A 79 -90.03 24.83 -53.50
C ALA A 79 -89.14 25.79 -52.68
N LYS A 80 -89.70 26.92 -52.26
CA LYS A 80 -88.96 27.94 -51.48
C LYS A 80 -88.68 27.46 -50.01
N ALA A 81 -89.57 26.64 -49.48
CA ALA A 81 -89.46 26.18 -48.07
C ALA A 81 -88.43 25.06 -47.90
N ILE A 82 -88.16 24.27 -48.99
CA ILE A 82 -87.27 23.11 -48.94
C ILE A 82 -85.88 23.38 -49.63
N THR A 83 -85.92 24.02 -50.82
CA THR A 83 -84.71 24.23 -51.64
C THR A 83 -83.73 25.24 -50.99
N ARG A 84 -84.26 26.33 -50.34
CA ARG A 84 -83.38 27.34 -49.75
C ARG A 84 -82.64 26.77 -48.51
N PRO A 85 -83.32 26.14 -47.55
CA PRO A 85 -82.60 25.52 -46.41
C PRO A 85 -81.56 24.47 -46.87
N ILE A 86 -81.92 23.57 -47.82
CA ILE A 86 -80.99 22.57 -48.38
C ILE A 86 -79.81 23.25 -49.07
N GLY A 87 -80.10 24.33 -49.90
CA GLY A 87 -79.01 25.07 -50.53
C GLY A 87 -78.03 25.65 -49.47
N THR A 88 -78.58 26.30 -48.41
CA THR A 88 -77.70 26.77 -47.31
C THR A 88 -76.93 25.70 -46.66
N ILE A 89 -77.52 24.49 -46.37
CA ILE A 89 -76.83 23.35 -45.80
C ILE A 89 -75.75 22.85 -46.78
N THR A 90 -76.02 22.76 -48.06
CA THR A 90 -75.08 22.37 -49.11
C THR A 90 -73.91 23.35 -49.22
N ASP A 91 -74.19 24.64 -49.16
CA ASP A 91 -73.13 25.65 -49.18
C ASP A 91 -72.16 25.54 -48.00
N VAL A 92 -72.73 25.34 -46.82
CA VAL A 92 -71.92 25.15 -45.62
C VAL A 92 -71.10 23.79 -45.70
N ILE A 93 -71.71 22.70 -46.16
CA ILE A 93 -70.99 21.47 -46.38
C ILE A 93 -69.84 21.68 -47.41
N ASN A 94 -70.05 22.39 -48.47
CA ASN A 94 -69.03 22.70 -49.47
C ASN A 94 -67.92 23.59 -48.91
N GLN A 95 -68.24 24.55 -48.00
CA GLN A 95 -67.27 25.33 -47.27
C GLN A 95 -66.44 24.44 -46.33
N THR A 96 -67.12 23.59 -45.56
CA THR A 96 -66.47 22.58 -44.68
C THR A 96 -65.54 21.68 -45.49
N GLY A 97 -65.95 21.24 -46.70
CA GLY A 97 -65.14 20.45 -47.62
C GLY A 97 -63.92 21.17 -48.17
N LYS A 98 -63.88 22.50 -48.07
CA LYS A 98 -62.68 23.34 -48.37
C LYS A 98 -61.87 23.69 -47.12
N LEU A 99 -62.10 23.01 -46.01
CA LEU A 99 -61.46 23.24 -44.72
C LEU A 99 -61.85 24.61 -44.12
N ASP A 100 -62.94 25.22 -44.58
CA ASP A 100 -63.49 26.47 -44.06
C ASP A 100 -64.73 26.16 -43.17
N PHE A 101 -64.51 26.24 -41.86
CA PHE A 101 -65.55 25.96 -40.84
C PHE A 101 -66.24 27.24 -40.35
N SER A 102 -66.04 28.39 -41.00
CA SER A 102 -66.69 29.64 -40.61
C SER A 102 -68.21 29.71 -41.01
N GLY A 103 -68.61 28.71 -41.80
CA GLY A 103 -69.99 28.67 -42.44
C GLY A 103 -71.16 28.38 -41.51
N SER A 104 -70.94 27.84 -40.29
CA SER A 104 -71.97 27.40 -39.35
C SER A 104 -73.02 28.48 -39.02
N HIS A 105 -72.61 29.71 -38.98
CA HIS A 105 -73.59 30.87 -38.75
C HIS A 105 -74.62 30.99 -39.82
N ALA A 106 -74.36 30.58 -41.06
CA ALA A 106 -75.35 30.52 -42.09
C ALA A 106 -76.54 29.54 -41.78
N LEU A 107 -76.30 28.57 -40.96
CA LEU A 107 -77.27 27.53 -40.53
C LEU A 107 -78.15 27.98 -39.35
N ASP A 108 -77.88 29.12 -38.64
CA ASP A 108 -78.59 29.58 -37.44
C ASP A 108 -80.09 29.62 -37.56
N LYS A 109 -80.56 29.96 -38.77
CA LYS A 109 -82.01 30.01 -39.10
C LYS A 109 -82.56 28.61 -39.39
N VAL A 110 -81.79 27.76 -40.11
CA VAL A 110 -82.21 26.44 -40.54
C VAL A 110 -82.20 25.41 -39.36
N VAL A 111 -81.32 25.54 -38.42
CA VAL A 111 -81.27 24.77 -37.20
C VAL A 111 -82.55 24.83 -36.35
N LYS A 112 -83.31 25.96 -36.46
CA LYS A 112 -84.61 26.18 -35.76
C LYS A 112 -85.76 25.45 -36.39
N ASN A 113 -85.58 24.95 -37.60
CA ASN A 113 -86.67 24.23 -38.30
C ASN A 113 -86.94 22.91 -37.54
N LYS A 114 -88.26 22.52 -37.47
CA LYS A 114 -88.71 21.31 -36.79
C LYS A 114 -88.79 20.11 -37.74
N ASP A 115 -88.45 20.31 -39.00
CA ASP A 115 -88.47 19.33 -40.04
C ASP A 115 -87.07 18.63 -40.28
N GLU A 116 -86.96 17.83 -41.31
CA GLU A 116 -85.74 17.14 -41.70
C GLU A 116 -84.58 18.10 -42.02
N THR A 117 -84.91 19.28 -42.53
CA THR A 117 -83.87 20.29 -42.85
C THR A 117 -83.25 20.82 -41.56
N GLY A 118 -84.04 21.08 -40.53
CA GLY A 118 -83.56 21.44 -39.22
C GLY A 118 -82.71 20.37 -38.58
N THR A 119 -83.12 19.11 -38.79
CA THR A 119 -82.37 17.94 -38.27
C THR A 119 -81.01 17.83 -38.97
N MET A 120 -80.96 18.01 -40.30
CA MET A 120 -79.72 18.00 -41.05
C MET A 120 -78.81 19.18 -40.66
N ALA A 121 -79.38 20.38 -40.53
CA ALA A 121 -78.60 21.55 -40.09
C ALA A 121 -77.93 21.32 -38.71
N ARG A 122 -78.70 20.79 -37.78
CA ARG A 122 -78.15 20.42 -36.44
C ARG A 122 -77.08 19.38 -36.51
N ALA A 123 -77.19 18.42 -37.44
CA ALA A 123 -76.16 17.39 -37.63
C ALA A 123 -74.87 17.97 -38.23
N VAL A 124 -74.95 18.89 -39.20
CA VAL A 124 -73.83 19.59 -39.85
C VAL A 124 -73.11 20.49 -38.81
N VAL A 125 -73.90 21.27 -38.03
CA VAL A 125 -73.29 22.11 -36.98
C VAL A 125 -72.50 21.25 -36.00
N ARG A 126 -73.09 20.11 -35.50
CA ARG A 126 -72.36 19.19 -34.62
C ARG A 126 -71.12 18.60 -35.26
N MET A 127 -71.18 18.30 -36.57
CA MET A 127 -70.01 17.83 -37.32
C MET A 127 -68.90 18.89 -37.35
N GLU A 128 -69.25 20.14 -37.72
CA GLU A 128 -68.28 21.27 -37.70
C GLU A 128 -67.69 21.49 -36.32
N ASP A 129 -68.53 21.47 -35.27
CA ASP A 129 -68.06 21.64 -33.86
C ASP A 129 -67.05 20.54 -33.51
N SER A 130 -67.39 19.28 -33.89
CA SER A 130 -66.49 18.15 -33.65
C SER A 130 -65.15 18.26 -34.41
N LEU A 131 -65.23 18.75 -35.66
CA LEU A 131 -64.02 18.96 -36.47
C LEU A 131 -63.19 20.11 -35.94
N LYS A 132 -63.81 21.22 -35.49
CA LYS A 132 -63.13 22.31 -34.83
C LYS A 132 -62.38 21.88 -33.55
N ASP A 133 -63.07 21.05 -32.71
CA ASP A 133 -62.44 20.44 -31.53
C ASP A 133 -61.26 19.55 -31.92
N LEU A 134 -61.40 18.73 -32.95
CA LEU A 134 -60.32 17.89 -33.47
C LEU A 134 -59.11 18.68 -33.91
N VAL A 135 -59.33 19.77 -34.73
CA VAL A 135 -58.24 20.68 -35.19
C VAL A 135 -57.59 21.37 -33.99
N GLY A 136 -58.40 21.81 -33.01
CA GLY A 136 -57.90 22.38 -31.77
C GLY A 136 -56.96 21.42 -31.04
N ARG A 137 -57.41 20.15 -30.91
CA ARG A 137 -56.59 19.10 -30.28
C ARG A 137 -55.30 18.78 -31.03
N ILE A 138 -55.34 18.77 -32.39
CA ILE A 138 -54.15 18.64 -33.22
C ILE A 138 -53.16 19.73 -32.94
N SER A 139 -53.67 20.99 -32.86
CA SER A 139 -52.83 22.18 -32.55
C SER A 139 -52.16 22.05 -31.19
N ASP A 140 -52.92 21.70 -30.15
CA ASP A 140 -52.37 21.52 -28.80
C ASP A 140 -51.30 20.41 -28.73
N THR A 141 -51.61 19.29 -29.39
CA THR A 141 -50.67 18.18 -29.47
C THR A 141 -49.38 18.54 -30.20
N SER A 142 -49.48 19.31 -31.31
CA SER A 142 -48.31 19.81 -32.03
C SER A 142 -47.40 20.66 -31.11
N VAL A 143 -48.00 21.57 -30.34
CA VAL A 143 -47.24 22.41 -29.38
C VAL A 143 -46.59 21.57 -28.27
N GLU A 144 -47.28 20.53 -27.77
CA GLU A 144 -46.73 19.60 -26.79
C GLU A 144 -45.56 18.82 -27.35
N LEU A 145 -45.65 18.31 -28.61
CA LEU A 145 -44.59 17.61 -29.30
C LEU A 145 -43.35 18.49 -29.46
N GLU A 146 -43.51 19.74 -29.91
CA GLU A 146 -42.40 20.70 -30.04
C GLU A 146 -41.72 20.92 -28.69
N THR A 147 -42.50 21.05 -27.60
CA THR A 147 -41.98 21.22 -26.26
C THR A 147 -41.22 19.97 -25.80
N HIS A 148 -41.71 18.79 -26.08
CA HIS A 148 -41.06 17.52 -25.70
C HIS A 148 -39.80 17.28 -26.52
N ALA A 149 -39.80 17.58 -27.84
CA ALA A 149 -38.63 17.51 -28.68
C ALA A 149 -37.50 18.44 -28.16
N SER A 150 -37.89 19.69 -27.83
CA SER A 150 -36.93 20.64 -27.23
C SER A 150 -36.31 20.12 -25.91
N LYS A 151 -37.15 19.60 -25.00
CA LYS A 151 -36.66 19.03 -23.74
C LYS A 151 -35.77 17.82 -23.96
N LEU A 152 -36.10 16.93 -24.89
CA LEU A 152 -35.28 15.78 -25.24
C LEU A 152 -33.90 16.21 -25.77
N LYS A 153 -33.89 17.25 -26.64
CA LYS A 153 -32.64 17.86 -27.14
C LYS A 153 -31.74 18.34 -26.01
N ASP A 154 -32.31 19.06 -25.04
CA ASP A 154 -31.57 19.55 -23.87
C ASP A 154 -31.02 18.42 -23.02
N ILE A 155 -31.79 17.35 -22.83
CA ILE A 155 -31.37 16.16 -22.11
C ILE A 155 -30.20 15.48 -22.84
N THR A 156 -30.29 15.34 -24.16
CA THR A 156 -29.25 14.71 -24.99
C THR A 156 -27.92 15.47 -24.89
N VAL A 157 -27.96 16.80 -24.95
CA VAL A 157 -26.75 17.62 -24.74
C VAL A 157 -26.12 17.37 -23.38
N LYS A 158 -26.92 17.20 -22.33
CA LYS A 158 -26.41 16.87 -20.99
C LYS A 158 -25.83 15.46 -20.92
N ILE A 159 -26.44 14.50 -21.61
CA ILE A 159 -25.92 13.13 -21.74
C ILE A 159 -24.56 13.16 -22.44
N ASP A 160 -24.42 13.88 -23.54
CA ASP A 160 -23.17 14.00 -24.28
C ASP A 160 -22.05 14.60 -23.43
N SER A 161 -22.37 15.68 -22.67
CA SER A 161 -21.42 16.26 -21.72
C SER A 161 -20.99 15.27 -20.64
N ALA A 162 -21.96 14.59 -20.00
CA ALA A 162 -21.67 13.60 -18.97
C ALA A 162 -20.89 12.39 -19.52
N ASN A 163 -21.13 12.03 -20.77
CA ASN A 163 -20.43 10.95 -21.44
C ASN A 163 -18.98 11.32 -21.79
N ALA A 164 -18.75 12.58 -22.21
CA ALA A 164 -17.40 13.11 -22.40
C ALA A 164 -16.60 13.13 -21.09
N ASP A 165 -17.22 13.57 -19.99
CA ASP A 165 -16.63 13.55 -18.65
C ASP A 165 -16.30 12.09 -18.20
N ASN A 166 -17.19 11.15 -18.50
CA ASN A 166 -16.99 9.73 -18.19
C ASN A 166 -15.82 9.15 -18.99
N SER A 167 -15.68 9.52 -20.26
CA SER A 167 -14.54 9.11 -21.10
C SER A 167 -13.22 9.66 -20.57
N ALA A 168 -13.16 10.94 -20.22
CA ALA A 168 -11.96 11.57 -19.63
C ALA A 168 -11.60 10.92 -18.29
N THR A 169 -12.60 10.65 -17.43
CA THR A 169 -12.38 9.97 -16.15
C THR A 169 -11.86 8.53 -16.36
N SER A 170 -12.33 7.85 -17.40
CA SER A 170 -11.86 6.51 -17.74
C SER A 170 -10.40 6.50 -18.21
N GLU A 171 -9.98 7.51 -18.98
CA GLU A 171 -8.58 7.68 -19.38
C GLU A 171 -7.67 7.95 -18.17
N GLU A 172 -8.09 8.85 -17.27
CA GLU A 172 -7.35 9.14 -16.04
C GLU A 172 -7.25 7.90 -15.14
N LEU A 173 -8.33 7.15 -15.01
CA LEU A 173 -8.35 5.92 -14.23
C LEU A 173 -7.46 4.84 -14.84
N ALA A 174 -7.43 4.71 -16.17
CA ALA A 174 -6.52 3.79 -16.86
C ALA A 174 -5.04 4.14 -16.59
N ALA A 175 -4.68 5.44 -16.64
CA ALA A 175 -3.35 5.90 -16.29
C ALA A 175 -3.00 5.60 -14.82
N SER A 176 -3.94 5.82 -13.89
CA SER A 176 -3.77 5.50 -12.47
C SER A 176 -3.58 4.00 -12.24
N MET A 177 -4.28 3.14 -12.98
CA MET A 177 -4.08 1.69 -12.91
C MET A 177 -2.68 1.28 -13.39
N GLN A 178 -2.15 1.91 -14.45
CA GLN A 178 -0.80 1.66 -14.92
C GLN A 178 0.26 2.08 -13.89
N GLU A 179 0.07 3.24 -13.25
CA GLU A 179 0.96 3.70 -12.18
C GLU A 179 0.90 2.78 -10.96
N THR A 180 -0.31 2.34 -10.59
CA THR A 180 -0.50 1.38 -9.48
C THR A 180 0.17 0.05 -9.80
N SER A 181 0.05 -0.45 -11.03
CA SER A 181 0.73 -1.69 -11.47
C SER A 181 2.24 -1.56 -11.36
N ALA A 182 2.83 -0.47 -11.86
CA ALA A 182 4.27 -0.24 -11.77
C ALA A 182 4.75 -0.13 -10.31
N THR A 183 3.97 0.51 -9.44
CA THR A 183 4.27 0.59 -8.01
C THR A 183 4.18 -0.79 -7.35
N THR A 184 3.20 -1.61 -7.74
CA THR A 184 3.03 -2.98 -7.24
C THR A 184 4.23 -3.86 -7.63
N ASP A 185 4.73 -3.73 -8.85
CA ASP A 185 5.93 -4.44 -9.32
C ASP A 185 7.17 -4.04 -8.51
N LEU A 186 7.35 -2.74 -8.21
CA LEU A 186 8.43 -2.26 -7.35
C LEU A 186 8.34 -2.81 -5.92
N ILE A 187 7.12 -2.89 -5.36
CA ILE A 187 6.92 -3.48 -4.04
C ILE A 187 7.27 -4.98 -4.06
N ALA A 188 6.94 -5.71 -5.13
CA ALA A 188 7.30 -7.11 -5.30
C ALA A 188 8.82 -7.30 -5.34
N GLU A 189 9.55 -6.45 -6.08
CA GLU A 189 11.01 -6.44 -6.13
C GLU A 189 11.61 -6.20 -4.73
N HIS A 190 11.19 -5.12 -4.06
CA HIS A 190 11.67 -4.82 -2.70
C HIS A 190 11.34 -5.89 -1.67
N THR A 191 10.19 -6.56 -1.82
CA THR A 191 9.80 -7.67 -0.95
C THR A 191 10.76 -8.87 -1.14
N THR A 192 11.21 -9.10 -2.36
CA THR A 192 12.21 -10.13 -2.68
C THR A 192 13.56 -9.76 -2.05
N ASP A 193 14.00 -8.52 -2.18
CA ASP A 193 15.24 -8.03 -1.58
C ASP A 193 15.22 -8.13 -0.04
N ILE A 194 14.08 -7.80 0.58
CA ILE A 194 13.92 -7.94 2.04
C ILE A 194 14.03 -9.40 2.44
N LYS A 195 13.47 -10.33 1.68
CA LYS A 195 13.56 -11.77 1.95
C LYS A 195 15.01 -12.26 1.88
N GLU A 196 15.74 -11.88 0.82
CA GLU A 196 17.15 -12.25 0.67
C GLU A 196 18.00 -11.70 1.83
N ASN A 197 17.84 -10.42 2.17
CA ASN A 197 18.54 -9.80 3.30
C ASN A 197 18.19 -10.48 4.64
N ALA A 198 16.93 -10.88 4.84
CA ALA A 198 16.50 -11.59 6.04
C ALA A 198 17.16 -12.98 6.13
N ASP A 199 17.29 -13.69 5.02
CA ASP A 199 17.97 -14.99 4.96
C ASP A 199 19.47 -14.84 5.29
N GLU A 200 20.13 -13.80 4.77
CA GLU A 200 21.53 -13.49 5.09
C GLU A 200 21.72 -13.17 6.58
N ILE A 201 20.89 -12.29 7.16
CA ILE A 201 20.96 -11.92 8.59
C ILE A 201 20.69 -13.14 9.48
N ALA A 202 19.77 -14.03 9.10
CA ALA A 202 19.49 -15.26 9.82
C ALA A 202 20.74 -16.17 9.89
N GLU A 203 21.47 -16.30 8.77
CA GLU A 203 22.71 -17.10 8.72
C GLU A 203 23.86 -16.43 9.50
N GLU A 204 23.96 -15.09 9.43
CA GLU A 204 24.92 -14.33 10.25
C GLU A 204 24.64 -14.49 11.75
N ALA A 205 23.37 -14.41 12.15
CA ALA A 205 22.97 -14.62 13.54
C ALA A 205 23.30 -16.04 14.01
N ARG A 206 23.03 -17.06 13.20
CA ARG A 206 23.39 -18.45 13.48
C ARG A 206 24.91 -18.63 13.66
N THR A 207 25.67 -18.04 12.74
CA THR A 207 27.14 -18.05 12.81
C THR A 207 27.65 -17.30 14.06
N GLY A 208 27.00 -16.23 14.44
CA GLY A 208 27.25 -15.46 15.66
C GLY A 208 27.09 -16.32 16.92
N VAL A 209 26.01 -17.10 17.01
CA VAL A 209 25.79 -18.04 18.12
C VAL A 209 26.91 -19.08 18.20
N GLU A 210 27.36 -19.65 17.07
CA GLU A 210 28.45 -20.60 17.04
C GLU A 210 29.77 -19.99 17.53
N LYS A 211 30.12 -18.78 17.07
CA LYS A 211 31.31 -18.03 17.53
C LYS A 211 31.25 -17.68 19.01
N ALA A 212 30.08 -17.28 19.49
CA ALA A 212 29.86 -17.02 20.92
C ALA A 212 30.14 -18.30 21.75
N LYS A 213 29.63 -19.45 21.33
CA LYS A 213 29.88 -20.73 21.97
C LYS A 213 31.37 -21.11 21.97
N GLU A 214 32.05 -20.91 20.85
CA GLU A 214 33.48 -21.13 20.74
C GLU A 214 34.27 -20.23 21.71
N THR A 215 33.90 -18.95 21.80
CA THR A 215 34.50 -17.95 22.71
C THR A 215 34.29 -18.35 24.17
N SER A 216 33.09 -18.76 24.55
CA SER A 216 32.78 -19.25 25.89
C SER A 216 33.61 -20.50 26.27
N LEU A 217 33.79 -21.42 25.33
CA LEU A 217 34.67 -22.60 25.54
C LEU A 217 36.13 -22.19 25.72
N LYS A 218 36.64 -21.25 24.93
CA LYS A 218 38.02 -20.71 25.07
C LYS A 218 38.18 -19.98 26.41
N ALA A 219 37.23 -19.19 26.84
CA ALA A 219 37.26 -18.54 28.14
C ALA A 219 37.31 -19.55 29.29
N THR A 220 36.53 -20.62 29.21
CA THR A 220 36.55 -21.72 30.17
C THR A 220 37.93 -22.42 30.23
N GLU A 221 38.55 -22.65 29.07
CA GLU A 221 39.88 -23.25 28.99
C GLU A 221 40.95 -22.30 29.58
N VAL A 222 40.91 -21.01 29.25
CA VAL A 222 41.80 -19.99 29.83
C VAL A 222 41.65 -19.97 31.35
N ARG A 223 40.45 -19.93 31.86
CA ARG A 223 40.16 -19.97 33.29
C ARG A 223 40.79 -21.18 33.94
N LYS A 224 40.59 -22.37 33.37
CA LYS A 224 41.18 -23.61 33.88
C LYS A 224 42.68 -23.53 33.91
N ARG A 225 43.32 -23.16 32.82
CA ARG A 225 44.80 -23.03 32.72
C ARG A 225 45.35 -21.98 33.70
N THR A 226 44.65 -20.92 33.94
CA THR A 226 45.02 -19.88 34.94
C THR A 226 44.96 -20.45 36.35
N VAL A 227 43.89 -21.17 36.70
CA VAL A 227 43.80 -21.87 38.00
C VAL A 227 44.95 -22.85 38.17
N ASP A 228 45.26 -23.66 37.17
CA ASP A 228 46.36 -24.64 37.23
C ASP A 228 47.72 -23.93 37.37
N ALA A 229 47.96 -22.83 36.67
CA ALA A 229 49.16 -22.03 36.75
C ALA A 229 49.29 -21.37 38.15
N ARG A 230 48.22 -20.81 38.68
CA ARG A 230 48.17 -20.23 40.02
C ARG A 230 48.56 -21.29 41.08
N ASN A 231 47.96 -22.44 41.04
CA ASN A 231 48.26 -23.57 41.97
C ASN A 231 49.70 -24.04 41.87
N LYS A 232 50.24 -24.08 40.65
CA LYS A 232 51.64 -24.43 40.46
C LYS A 232 52.59 -23.35 41.01
N THR A 233 52.28 -22.09 40.78
CA THR A 233 53.07 -20.96 41.30
C THR A 233 53.03 -20.92 42.83
N GLU A 234 51.89 -21.18 43.43
CA GLU A 234 51.75 -21.25 44.89
C GLU A 234 52.62 -22.40 45.48
N LYS A 235 52.64 -23.55 44.84
CA LYS A 235 53.51 -24.67 45.23
C LYS A 235 54.97 -24.28 45.12
N ILE A 236 55.39 -23.66 44.02
CA ILE A 236 56.76 -23.17 43.81
C ILE A 236 57.12 -22.12 44.87
N TYR A 237 56.20 -21.20 45.21
CA TYR A 237 56.40 -20.20 46.23
C TYR A 237 56.71 -20.87 47.58
N LEU A 238 55.92 -21.88 48.00
CA LEU A 238 56.14 -22.58 49.24
C LEU A 238 57.48 -23.33 49.24
N GLU A 239 57.82 -24.02 48.11
CA GLU A 239 59.10 -24.73 47.97
C GLU A 239 60.29 -23.75 48.06
N ILE A 240 60.27 -22.63 47.35
CA ILE A 240 61.35 -21.62 47.38
C ILE A 240 61.45 -20.99 48.76
N ASN A 241 60.33 -20.73 49.43
CA ASN A 241 60.34 -20.17 50.82
C ASN A 241 61.00 -21.13 51.80
N ASP A 242 60.61 -22.41 51.74
CA ASP A 242 61.16 -23.41 52.64
C ASP A 242 62.65 -23.70 52.39
N GLU A 243 63.04 -23.91 51.12
CA GLU A 243 64.44 -24.12 50.72
C GLU A 243 65.29 -22.86 50.99
N GLY A 244 64.72 -21.69 50.76
CA GLY A 244 65.39 -20.45 51.05
C GLY A 244 65.63 -20.22 52.53
N GLN A 245 64.65 -20.52 53.37
CA GLN A 245 64.82 -20.48 54.83
C GLN A 245 65.85 -21.48 55.34
N GLU A 246 65.86 -22.71 54.80
CA GLU A 246 66.86 -23.70 55.13
C GLU A 246 68.29 -23.31 54.74
N ALA A 247 68.44 -22.73 53.52
CA ALA A 247 69.74 -22.20 53.05
C ALA A 247 70.24 -20.99 53.89
N LEU A 248 69.33 -20.10 54.31
CA LEU A 248 69.70 -19.00 55.19
C LEU A 248 70.09 -19.46 56.59
N GLU A 249 69.46 -20.52 57.13
CA GLU A 249 69.82 -21.12 58.39
C GLU A 249 71.22 -21.78 58.33
N GLN A 250 71.51 -22.50 57.20
CA GLN A 250 72.85 -23.05 56.94
C GLN A 250 73.92 -21.99 56.82
N ALA A 251 73.59 -20.84 56.21
CA ALA A 251 74.47 -19.66 56.04
C ALA A 251 74.91 -19.08 57.43
N LYS A 252 74.13 -19.28 58.49
CA LYS A 252 74.54 -18.87 59.82
C LYS A 252 75.85 -19.53 60.29
N ALA A 253 76.27 -20.67 59.63
CA ALA A 253 77.60 -21.25 59.87
C ALA A 253 78.75 -20.29 59.59
N VAL A 254 78.58 -19.33 58.63
CA VAL A 254 79.57 -18.32 58.30
C VAL A 254 79.81 -17.38 59.49
N GLU A 255 78.81 -17.07 60.27
CA GLU A 255 78.96 -16.30 61.54
C GLU A 255 79.82 -17.02 62.61
N LYS A 256 79.64 -18.42 62.65
CA LYS A 256 80.49 -19.23 63.48
C LYS A 256 81.98 -19.19 63.02
N VAL A 257 82.22 -19.20 61.73
CA VAL A 257 83.58 -19.03 61.15
C VAL A 257 84.17 -17.72 61.56
N ASN A 258 83.36 -16.59 61.50
CA ASN A 258 83.80 -15.32 61.96
C ASN A 258 84.23 -15.28 63.49
N GLN A 259 83.37 -15.92 64.28
CA GLN A 259 83.69 -16.03 65.70
C GLN A 259 84.99 -16.85 65.95
N LEU A 260 85.19 -18.00 65.18
CA LEU A 260 86.39 -18.78 65.24
C LEU A 260 87.61 -17.99 64.77
N ALA A 261 87.48 -17.30 63.65
CA ALA A 261 88.58 -16.45 63.12
C ALA A 261 88.97 -15.36 64.18
N SER A 262 87.98 -14.67 64.77
CA SER A 262 88.23 -13.69 65.86
C SER A 262 88.97 -14.37 67.01
N ALA A 263 88.56 -15.57 67.47
CA ALA A 263 89.26 -16.23 68.54
C ALA A 263 90.68 -16.62 68.18
N ILE A 264 90.95 -17.02 66.94
CA ILE A 264 92.31 -17.34 66.49
C ILE A 264 93.14 -16.03 66.38
N GLN A 265 92.57 -14.92 65.97
CA GLN A 265 93.17 -13.59 65.97
C GLN A 265 93.65 -13.20 67.38
N ASP A 266 92.76 -13.43 68.33
CA ASP A 266 93.12 -13.15 69.76
C ASP A 266 94.28 -14.08 70.27
N ILE A 267 94.25 -15.36 69.85
CA ILE A 267 95.33 -16.32 70.17
C ILE A 267 96.63 -15.87 69.49
N ALA A 268 96.59 -15.49 68.22
CA ALA A 268 97.79 -15.02 67.49
C ALA A 268 98.36 -13.78 68.13
N SER A 269 97.51 -12.80 68.53
CA SER A 269 97.92 -11.60 69.24
C SER A 269 98.55 -11.89 70.59
N GLN A 270 97.93 -12.78 71.37
CA GLN A 270 98.48 -13.20 72.67
C GLN A 270 99.80 -13.95 72.45
N THR A 271 99.93 -14.78 71.46
CA THR A 271 101.14 -15.55 71.14
C THR A 271 102.24 -14.59 70.70
N ASN A 272 101.94 -13.56 69.96
CA ASN A 272 102.89 -12.50 69.57
C ASN A 272 103.38 -11.74 70.78
N LEU A 273 102.50 -11.37 71.72
CA LEU A 273 102.83 -10.75 72.97
C LEU A 273 103.73 -11.65 73.91
N LEU A 274 103.41 -12.96 73.94
CA LEU A 274 104.21 -13.99 74.68
C LEU A 274 105.58 -14.14 74.07
N SER A 275 105.70 -14.20 72.76
CA SER A 275 106.93 -14.31 72.03
C SER A 275 107.81 -13.01 72.20
N LEU A 276 107.19 -11.84 72.20
CA LEU A 276 107.87 -10.58 72.52
C LEU A 276 108.39 -10.62 73.91
N ASN A 277 107.61 -10.99 74.90
CA ASN A 277 108.07 -11.14 76.30
C ASN A 277 109.17 -12.16 76.44
N ALA A 278 109.09 -13.33 75.75
CA ALA A 278 110.11 -14.31 75.75
C ALA A 278 111.41 -13.86 75.07
N SER A 279 111.31 -13.06 73.96
CA SER A 279 112.42 -12.43 73.25
C SER A 279 113.14 -11.37 74.15
N ILE A 280 112.36 -10.61 74.86
CA ILE A 280 112.89 -9.67 75.89
C ILE A 280 113.69 -10.41 76.98
N GLU A 281 113.12 -11.44 77.54
CA GLU A 281 113.77 -12.19 78.61
C GLU A 281 114.98 -13.01 78.17
N ALA A 282 114.95 -13.56 76.94
CA ALA A 282 116.03 -14.18 76.22
C ALA A 282 117.24 -13.18 75.94
N ALA A 283 116.89 -11.96 75.55
CA ALA A 283 117.90 -10.86 75.41
C ALA A 283 118.46 -10.44 76.78
N ARG A 284 117.76 -10.54 77.84
CA ARG A 284 118.15 -10.28 79.19
C ARG A 284 119.10 -11.36 79.76
N ALA A 285 119.00 -12.62 79.27
CA ALA A 285 119.88 -13.73 79.66
C ALA A 285 121.25 -13.72 78.90
N GLY A 286 121.44 -12.72 77.97
CA GLY A 286 122.68 -12.59 77.32
C GLY A 286 123.05 -13.79 76.38
N GLU A 287 124.38 -14.18 76.34
CA GLU A 287 124.84 -15.30 75.48
C GLU A 287 124.13 -16.63 75.79
N ALA A 288 123.69 -16.91 77.00
CA ALA A 288 123.01 -18.15 77.32
C ALA A 288 121.55 -18.18 76.76
N GLY A 289 120.91 -17.07 76.44
CA GLY A 289 119.54 -16.92 75.89
C GLY A 289 119.47 -16.87 74.36
N ARG A 290 120.58 -16.89 73.61
CA ARG A 290 120.64 -16.67 72.18
C ARG A 290 119.78 -17.64 71.32
N GLY A 291 119.82 -18.92 71.76
CA GLY A 291 118.97 -19.95 71.08
C GLY A 291 117.47 -19.77 71.35
N PHE A 292 117.11 -19.34 72.61
CA PHE A 292 115.76 -19.04 72.99
C PHE A 292 115.23 -17.74 72.26
N ALA A 293 116.10 -16.72 72.06
CA ALA A 293 115.78 -15.52 71.39
C ALA A 293 115.33 -15.78 69.91
N VAL A 294 116.10 -16.69 69.22
CA VAL A 294 115.73 -17.11 67.80
C VAL A 294 114.39 -17.82 67.82
N VAL A 295 114.18 -18.76 68.73
CA VAL A 295 112.84 -19.47 68.76
C VAL A 295 111.70 -18.51 69.11
N ALA A 296 111.96 -17.60 70.01
CA ALA A 296 110.91 -16.65 70.41
C ALA A 296 110.63 -15.69 69.20
N SER A 297 111.62 -15.20 68.43
CA SER A 297 111.48 -14.39 67.27
C SER A 297 110.73 -15.18 66.15
N GLU A 298 110.97 -16.43 65.99
CA GLU A 298 110.31 -17.27 65.02
C GLU A 298 108.83 -17.47 65.40
N ILE A 299 108.56 -17.70 66.69
CA ILE A 299 107.19 -17.81 67.21
C ILE A 299 106.49 -16.47 67.02
N GLY A 300 107.12 -15.29 67.18
CA GLY A 300 106.56 -13.97 66.94
C GLY A 300 106.23 -13.76 65.41
N SER A 301 107.19 -14.20 64.55
CA SER A 301 106.94 -14.13 63.07
C SER A 301 105.74 -15.03 62.65
N LEU A 302 105.70 -16.23 63.21
CA LEU A 302 104.55 -17.18 62.94
C LEU A 302 103.24 -16.66 63.48
N ALA A 303 103.27 -15.98 64.66
CA ALA A 303 102.10 -15.38 65.26
C ALA A 303 101.62 -14.17 64.41
N ASN A 304 102.51 -13.35 63.88
CA ASN A 304 102.15 -12.24 62.99
C ASN A 304 101.57 -12.82 61.63
N GLN A 305 102.24 -13.80 61.07
CA GLN A 305 101.75 -14.50 59.83
C GLN A 305 100.38 -15.16 60.05
N SER A 306 100.13 -15.72 61.21
CA SER A 306 98.83 -16.29 61.59
C SER A 306 97.82 -15.12 61.73
N SER A 307 98.14 -14.01 62.29
CA SER A 307 97.30 -12.83 62.44
C SER A 307 96.94 -12.27 61.09
N ASP A 308 97.88 -12.08 60.14
CA ASP A 308 97.65 -11.66 58.83
C ASP A 308 96.70 -12.64 58.01
N THR A 309 96.98 -13.96 58.09
CA THR A 309 96.16 -15.01 57.50
C THR A 309 94.72 -14.99 58.05
N VAL A 310 94.54 -14.74 59.35
CA VAL A 310 93.22 -14.64 59.97
C VAL A 310 92.52 -13.38 59.53
N SER A 311 93.25 -12.27 59.40
CA SER A 311 92.69 -10.99 58.83
C SER A 311 92.13 -11.20 57.43
N ASP A 312 92.90 -11.95 56.58
CA ASP A 312 92.41 -12.26 55.21
C ASP A 312 91.18 -13.20 55.28
N ILE A 313 91.14 -14.12 56.21
CA ILE A 313 89.95 -14.99 56.42
C ILE A 313 88.75 -14.16 56.88
N MET A 314 88.90 -13.16 57.78
CA MET A 314 87.87 -12.32 58.23
C MET A 314 87.35 -11.45 57.13
N GLU A 315 88.18 -10.86 56.23
CA GLU A 315 87.77 -10.12 55.02
C GLU A 315 86.94 -11.02 54.09
N ILE A 316 87.38 -12.24 53.79
CA ILE A 316 86.60 -13.21 52.99
C ILE A 316 85.25 -13.55 53.63
N VAL A 317 85.23 -13.73 54.95
CA VAL A 317 83.98 -13.99 55.70
C VAL A 317 83.03 -12.86 55.65
N ASP A 318 83.54 -11.61 55.77
CA ASP A 318 82.70 -10.38 55.63
C ASP A 318 82.11 -10.24 54.21
N GLU A 319 82.91 -10.54 53.16
CA GLU A 319 82.43 -10.57 51.75
C GLU A 319 81.33 -11.65 51.56
N VAL A 320 81.51 -12.84 52.17
CA VAL A 320 80.52 -13.93 52.11
C VAL A 320 79.26 -13.53 52.85
N GLN A 321 79.35 -12.90 54.05
CA GLN A 321 78.21 -12.40 54.81
C GLN A 321 77.45 -11.34 54.02
N ALA A 322 78.14 -10.40 53.38
CA ALA A 322 77.50 -9.38 52.52
C ALA A 322 76.78 -10.03 51.33
N SER A 323 77.38 -11.04 50.70
CA SER A 323 76.80 -11.81 49.59
C SER A 323 75.55 -12.61 50.04
N VAL A 324 75.61 -13.25 51.22
CA VAL A 324 74.46 -13.99 51.78
C VAL A 324 73.29 -13.00 52.12
N LYS A 325 73.60 -11.86 52.64
CA LYS A 325 72.61 -10.81 52.93
C LYS A 325 71.97 -10.31 51.63
N ALA A 326 72.77 -10.00 50.63
CA ALA A 326 72.25 -9.57 49.31
C ALA A 326 71.38 -10.65 48.67
N MET A 327 71.74 -11.96 48.81
CA MET A 327 70.96 -13.07 48.33
C MET A 327 69.64 -13.20 49.11
N SER A 328 69.65 -13.01 50.46
CA SER A 328 68.45 -13.01 51.27
C SER A 328 67.48 -11.90 50.88
N ASP A 329 67.98 -10.67 50.68
CA ASP A 329 67.20 -9.53 50.25
C ASP A 329 66.61 -9.78 48.85
N CYS A 330 67.37 -10.40 47.96
CA CYS A 330 66.87 -10.79 46.59
C CYS A 330 65.83 -11.85 46.69
N LEU A 331 65.99 -12.90 47.50
CA LEU A 331 65.00 -13.95 47.75
C LEU A 331 63.70 -13.35 48.30
N GLN A 332 63.80 -12.51 49.32
CA GLN A 332 62.59 -11.90 49.90
C GLN A 332 61.83 -11.09 48.87
N ARG A 333 62.51 -10.24 48.08
CA ARG A 333 61.86 -9.49 47.01
C ARG A 333 61.21 -10.38 45.95
N THR A 334 61.84 -11.51 45.63
CA THR A 334 61.29 -12.46 44.68
C THR A 334 60.01 -13.10 45.24
N LEU A 335 60.05 -13.53 46.49
CA LEU A 335 58.86 -14.07 47.20
C LEU A 335 57.75 -13.07 47.30
N ASP A 336 58.03 -11.80 47.65
CA ASP A 336 57.06 -10.71 47.73
C ASP A 336 56.44 -10.46 46.36
N TYR A 337 57.24 -10.43 45.28
CA TYR A 337 56.75 -10.31 43.91
C TYR A 337 55.81 -11.42 43.52
N ILE A 338 56.16 -12.67 43.84
CA ILE A 338 55.29 -13.82 43.56
C ILE A 338 53.98 -13.73 44.37
N ALA A 339 54.07 -13.38 45.65
CA ALA A 339 52.94 -13.34 46.57
C ALA A 339 51.97 -12.19 46.29
N THR A 340 52.44 -11.06 45.73
CA THR A 340 51.62 -9.88 45.46
C THR A 340 51.33 -9.74 43.95
N ASP A 341 52.34 -9.52 43.14
CA ASP A 341 52.16 -9.13 41.76
C ASP A 341 51.66 -10.28 40.91
N ILE A 342 52.35 -11.47 40.95
CA ILE A 342 51.97 -12.64 40.17
C ILE A 342 50.58 -13.18 40.56
N LYS A 343 50.32 -13.17 41.88
CA LYS A 343 49.00 -13.60 42.37
C LYS A 343 47.89 -12.63 41.89
N SER A 344 48.10 -11.33 41.93
CA SER A 344 47.19 -10.31 41.45
C SER A 344 46.94 -10.49 39.94
N ASP A 345 47.98 -10.78 39.14
CA ASP A 345 47.86 -11.05 37.71
C ASP A 345 46.97 -12.27 37.44
N TYR A 346 47.14 -13.38 38.21
CA TYR A 346 46.24 -14.52 38.09
C TYR A 346 44.80 -14.22 38.42
N ASP A 347 44.55 -13.44 39.47
CA ASP A 347 43.20 -13.03 39.87
C ASP A 347 42.60 -12.16 38.73
N THR A 348 43.36 -11.25 38.14
CA THR A 348 42.94 -10.42 36.97
C THR A 348 42.62 -11.30 35.73
N PHE A 349 43.43 -12.31 35.47
CA PHE A 349 43.15 -13.25 34.33
C PHE A 349 41.92 -14.12 34.59
N LEU A 350 41.61 -14.46 35.84
CA LEU A 350 40.38 -15.20 36.17
C LEU A 350 39.17 -14.32 35.96
N ASP A 351 39.19 -13.06 36.47
CA ASP A 351 38.12 -12.09 36.24
C ASP A 351 37.92 -11.81 34.78
N LEU A 352 39.01 -11.68 34.00
CA LEU A 352 38.92 -11.50 32.55
C LEU A 352 38.30 -12.69 31.84
N ALA A 353 38.64 -13.92 32.24
CA ALA A 353 38.06 -15.14 31.68
C ALA A 353 36.57 -15.26 32.01
N ASP A 354 36.18 -14.91 33.25
CA ASP A 354 34.77 -14.90 33.66
C ASP A 354 33.97 -13.81 32.89
N ASN A 355 34.52 -12.63 32.70
CA ASN A 355 33.90 -11.55 31.87
C ASN A 355 33.75 -12.00 30.40
N TYR A 356 34.77 -12.61 29.78
CA TYR A 356 34.64 -13.15 28.44
C TYR A 356 33.57 -14.22 28.30
N GLN A 357 33.38 -15.03 29.33
CA GLN A 357 32.32 -16.05 29.36
C GLN A 357 30.95 -15.41 29.43
N GLU A 358 30.78 -14.38 30.27
CA GLU A 358 29.52 -13.59 30.38
C GLU A 358 29.21 -12.86 29.07
N ASP A 359 30.21 -12.16 28.50
CA ASP A 359 30.07 -11.46 27.22
C ASP A 359 29.66 -12.41 26.09
N ALA A 360 30.31 -13.59 26.01
CA ALA A 360 29.97 -14.60 25.02
C ALA A 360 28.53 -15.12 25.21
N GLN A 361 28.10 -15.31 26.45
CA GLN A 361 26.70 -15.70 26.74
C GLN A 361 25.73 -14.62 26.36
N GLY A 362 26.03 -13.37 26.70
CA GLY A 362 25.21 -12.19 26.30
C GLY A 362 25.11 -12.05 24.79
N PHE A 363 26.23 -12.22 24.09
CA PHE A 363 26.26 -12.17 22.63
C PHE A 363 25.46 -13.32 22.00
N SER A 364 25.56 -14.54 22.53
CA SER A 364 24.76 -15.71 22.08
C SER A 364 23.26 -15.44 22.24
N THR A 365 22.85 -14.86 23.36
CA THR A 365 21.45 -14.50 23.60
C THR A 365 20.97 -13.45 22.60
N ALA A 366 21.75 -12.38 22.39
CA ALA A 366 21.43 -11.33 21.43
C ALA A 366 21.28 -11.87 20.00
N MET A 367 22.20 -12.78 19.57
CA MET A 367 22.10 -13.41 18.25
C MET A 367 20.87 -14.31 18.13
N SER A 368 20.50 -15.01 19.19
CA SER A 368 19.27 -15.82 19.21
C SER A 368 18.01 -14.97 19.10
N GLU A 369 17.97 -13.82 19.77
CA GLU A 369 16.86 -12.87 19.66
C GLU A 369 16.77 -12.24 18.25
N ILE A 370 17.94 -11.96 17.64
CA ILE A 370 17.97 -11.50 16.23
C ILE A 370 17.40 -12.57 15.32
N TYR A 371 17.78 -13.83 15.48
CA TYR A 371 17.26 -14.93 14.69
C TYR A 371 15.73 -15.07 14.81
N GLU A 372 15.17 -14.93 16.01
CA GLU A 372 13.72 -14.96 16.24
C GLU A 372 13.01 -13.78 15.53
N LYS A 373 13.57 -12.56 15.65
CA LYS A 373 13.03 -11.38 14.95
C LYS A 373 13.07 -11.52 13.45
N ILE A 374 14.13 -12.12 12.91
CA ILE A 374 14.24 -12.38 11.47
C ILE A 374 13.20 -13.41 11.03
N SER A 375 12.92 -14.44 11.81
CA SER A 375 11.82 -15.38 11.51
C SER A 375 10.47 -14.67 11.41
N THR A 376 10.19 -13.74 12.32
CA THR A 376 8.97 -12.91 12.27
C THR A 376 8.96 -11.99 11.04
N LEU A 377 10.12 -11.44 10.66
CA LEU A 377 10.25 -10.62 9.45
C LEU A 377 9.99 -11.44 8.18
N GLN A 378 10.46 -12.67 8.11
CA GLN A 378 10.21 -13.58 6.99
C GLN A 378 8.72 -13.90 6.84
N GLU A 379 8.01 -14.15 7.95
CA GLU A 379 6.55 -14.34 7.95
C GLU A 379 5.83 -13.09 7.44
N ALA A 380 6.15 -11.90 7.96
CA ALA A 380 5.56 -10.65 7.51
C ALA A 380 5.86 -10.38 6.02
N THR A 381 7.06 -10.70 5.55
CA THR A 381 7.45 -10.56 4.14
C THR A 381 6.64 -11.49 3.24
N ALA A 382 6.35 -12.71 3.69
CA ALA A 382 5.49 -13.64 2.96
C ALA A 382 4.03 -13.14 2.87
N GLU A 383 3.50 -12.52 3.93
CA GLU A 383 2.17 -11.89 3.92
C GLU A 383 2.12 -10.68 2.97
N ILE A 384 3.18 -9.86 2.95
CA ILE A 384 3.30 -8.74 2.00
C ILE A 384 3.30 -9.27 0.57
N SER A 385 4.07 -10.33 0.27
CA SER A 385 4.10 -10.93 -1.06
C SER A 385 2.71 -11.40 -1.51
N ALA A 386 1.98 -12.10 -0.65
CA ALA A 386 0.62 -12.53 -0.95
C ALA A 386 -0.34 -11.33 -1.17
N SER A 387 -0.16 -10.24 -0.42
CA SER A 387 -0.95 -9.02 -0.59
C SER A 387 -0.65 -8.31 -1.91
N VAL A 388 0.63 -8.30 -2.33
CA VAL A 388 1.08 -7.75 -3.61
C VAL A 388 0.46 -8.53 -4.78
N ASP A 389 0.43 -9.85 -4.71
CA ASP A 389 -0.22 -10.70 -5.73
C ASP A 389 -1.71 -10.37 -5.85
N GLN A 390 -2.40 -10.21 -4.71
CA GLN A 390 -3.82 -9.85 -4.68
C GLN A 390 -4.08 -8.43 -5.23
N ILE A 391 -3.21 -7.46 -4.93
CA ILE A 391 -3.30 -6.10 -5.48
C ILE A 391 -3.10 -6.16 -7.00
N SER A 392 -2.14 -6.93 -7.51
CA SER A 392 -1.89 -7.10 -8.94
C SER A 392 -3.12 -7.66 -9.67
N GLU A 393 -3.77 -8.69 -9.11
CA GLU A 393 -5.02 -9.23 -9.63
C GLU A 393 -6.13 -8.16 -9.66
N THR A 394 -6.32 -7.44 -8.54
CA THR A 394 -7.34 -6.38 -8.43
C THR A 394 -7.10 -5.24 -9.43
N VAL A 395 -5.85 -4.84 -9.64
CA VAL A 395 -5.48 -3.82 -10.65
C VAL A 395 -5.82 -4.31 -12.05
N GLY A 396 -5.56 -5.59 -12.35
CA GLY A 396 -5.93 -6.21 -13.62
C GLY A 396 -7.45 -6.21 -13.85
N GLU A 397 -8.24 -6.57 -12.85
CA GLU A 397 -9.71 -6.52 -12.90
C GLU A 397 -10.22 -5.09 -13.07
N ALA A 398 -9.65 -4.11 -12.33
CA ALA A 398 -10.02 -2.71 -12.45
C ALA A 398 -9.69 -2.14 -13.83
N ALA A 399 -8.55 -2.47 -14.42
CA ALA A 399 -8.19 -2.08 -15.79
C ALA A 399 -9.18 -2.61 -16.84
N ASN A 400 -9.63 -3.85 -16.69
CA ASN A 400 -10.67 -4.43 -17.54
C ASN A 400 -12.02 -3.72 -17.36
N ALA A 401 -12.38 -3.37 -16.12
CA ALA A 401 -13.60 -2.62 -15.85
C ALA A 401 -13.56 -1.21 -16.47
N VAL A 402 -12.43 -0.52 -16.40
CA VAL A 402 -12.22 0.78 -17.06
C VAL A 402 -12.39 0.67 -18.57
N THR A 403 -11.83 -0.37 -19.19
CA THR A 403 -12.01 -0.63 -20.62
C THR A 403 -13.49 -0.82 -20.96
N THR A 404 -14.21 -1.58 -20.14
CA THR A 404 -15.65 -1.78 -20.31
C THR A 404 -16.43 -0.49 -20.19
N VAL A 405 -16.07 0.41 -19.25
CA VAL A 405 -16.71 1.73 -19.09
C VAL A 405 -16.46 2.60 -20.33
N ALA A 406 -15.25 2.59 -20.90
CA ALA A 406 -14.93 3.33 -22.11
C ALA A 406 -15.74 2.81 -23.34
N GLU A 407 -15.90 1.49 -23.46
CA GLU A 407 -16.78 0.89 -24.48
C GLU A 407 -18.23 1.33 -24.31
N LYS A 408 -18.74 1.29 -23.06
CA LYS A 408 -20.10 1.72 -22.75
C LYS A 408 -20.33 3.21 -23.00
N ALA A 409 -19.32 4.05 -22.76
CA ALA A 409 -19.37 5.46 -23.11
C ALA A 409 -19.54 5.64 -24.64
N THR A 410 -18.84 4.84 -25.43
CA THR A 410 -19.00 4.85 -26.88
C THR A 410 -20.42 4.40 -27.30
N ASP A 411 -20.96 3.36 -26.68
CA ASP A 411 -22.34 2.91 -26.92
C ASP A 411 -23.35 4.02 -26.60
N VAL A 412 -23.17 4.74 -25.46
CA VAL A 412 -24.03 5.86 -25.04
C VAL A 412 -23.95 7.01 -26.06
N ALA A 413 -22.76 7.34 -26.58
CA ALA A 413 -22.63 8.38 -27.61
C ALA A 413 -23.43 8.01 -28.87
N ASN A 414 -23.32 6.77 -29.35
CA ASN A 414 -24.08 6.29 -30.53
C ASN A 414 -25.60 6.34 -30.28
N LEU A 415 -26.05 5.99 -29.06
CA LEU A 415 -27.47 6.06 -28.69
C LEU A 415 -27.94 7.53 -28.63
N SER A 416 -27.11 8.43 -28.11
CA SER A 416 -27.37 9.87 -28.03
C SER A 416 -27.60 10.45 -29.43
N ASP A 417 -26.74 10.11 -30.38
CA ASP A 417 -26.90 10.48 -31.81
C ASP A 417 -28.24 9.99 -32.38
N GLY A 418 -28.63 8.75 -32.06
CA GLY A 418 -29.92 8.18 -32.46
C GLY A 418 -31.10 8.97 -31.86
N VAL A 419 -30.99 9.41 -30.60
CA VAL A 419 -32.03 10.26 -29.95
C VAL A 419 -32.12 11.63 -30.63
N VAL A 420 -30.97 12.25 -30.99
CA VAL A 420 -30.96 13.53 -31.76
C VAL A 420 -31.70 13.38 -33.07
N GLN A 421 -31.51 12.28 -33.81
CA GLN A 421 -32.22 12.03 -35.03
C GLN A 421 -33.76 11.98 -34.82
N VAL A 422 -34.19 11.21 -33.79
CA VAL A 422 -35.64 11.10 -33.46
C VAL A 422 -36.22 12.46 -33.00
N VAL A 423 -35.46 13.26 -32.30
CA VAL A 423 -35.85 14.62 -31.90
C VAL A 423 -36.07 15.48 -33.15
N ASN A 424 -35.16 15.46 -34.10
CA ASN A 424 -35.31 16.23 -35.36
C ASN A 424 -36.52 15.79 -36.15
N GLU A 425 -36.74 14.48 -36.33
CA GLU A 425 -37.92 13.91 -36.97
C GLU A 425 -39.23 14.32 -36.25
N THR A 426 -39.22 14.31 -34.91
CA THR A 426 -40.37 14.75 -34.11
C THR A 426 -40.66 16.24 -34.28
N GLN A 427 -39.63 17.03 -34.45
CA GLN A 427 -39.75 18.48 -34.65
C GLN A 427 -40.29 18.78 -36.07
N GLU A 428 -39.86 18.05 -37.12
CA GLU A 428 -40.40 18.13 -38.46
C GLU A 428 -41.89 17.73 -38.47
N ASN A 429 -42.24 16.64 -37.81
CA ASN A 429 -43.65 16.17 -37.70
C ASN A 429 -44.52 17.20 -36.97
N SER A 430 -44.00 17.87 -35.94
CA SER A 430 -44.72 18.96 -35.24
C SER A 430 -44.99 20.17 -36.14
N VAL A 431 -44.03 20.54 -37.01
CA VAL A 431 -44.19 21.59 -37.98
C VAL A 431 -45.26 21.20 -39.03
N GLU A 432 -45.21 19.97 -39.53
CA GLU A 432 -46.21 19.47 -40.47
C GLU A 432 -47.64 19.49 -39.89
N LEU A 433 -47.80 19.05 -38.60
CA LEU A 433 -49.09 19.16 -37.92
C LEU A 433 -49.59 20.59 -37.79
N LYS A 434 -48.70 21.53 -37.58
CA LYS A 434 -49.04 22.95 -37.53
C LYS A 434 -49.48 23.48 -38.91
N ASP A 435 -48.78 23.10 -39.97
CA ASP A 435 -49.13 23.48 -41.33
C ASP A 435 -50.51 22.91 -41.73
N ILE A 436 -50.78 21.65 -41.33
CA ILE A 436 -52.09 21.02 -41.50
C ILE A 436 -53.15 21.88 -40.76
N LYS A 437 -52.97 22.19 -39.48
CA LYS A 437 -53.90 23.02 -38.70
C LYS A 437 -54.12 24.38 -39.37
N ASP A 438 -53.04 25.05 -39.88
CA ASP A 438 -53.11 26.36 -40.50
C ASP A 438 -53.81 26.35 -41.89
N SER A 439 -54.00 25.11 -42.47
CA SER A 439 -54.82 24.94 -43.66
C SER A 439 -56.35 25.02 -43.41
N PHE A 440 -56.77 24.96 -42.13
CA PHE A 440 -58.17 25.08 -41.75
C PHE A 440 -58.49 26.55 -41.40
N THR A 441 -59.64 27.03 -41.89
CA THR A 441 -60.25 28.30 -41.50
C THR A 441 -61.34 27.99 -40.44
N LEU A 442 -61.15 28.43 -39.20
CA LEU A 442 -61.98 28.08 -38.06
C LEU A 442 -63.06 29.16 -37.79
#